data_360e4092bdf3736127129af2d3d1a4d3
#
_entry.id   360e4092bdf3736127129af2d3d1a4d3
#
_cell.length_a   1.000
_cell.length_b   1.000
_cell.length_c   1.000
_cell.angle_alpha   90.00
_cell.angle_beta   90.00
_cell.angle_gamma   90.00
#
_symmetry.space_group_name_H-M   'P 1'
#
loop_
_entity.id
_entity.type
_entity.pdbx_description
1 polymer ?
#
loop_
_entity_poly.entity_id
_entity_poly.type
_entity_poly.pdbx_seq_one_letter_code
_entity_poly.pdbx_strand_id
1 'polypeptide(L)'
;GVVVVKGMKPAAQIPQEDVDAIAALLDRANIDAERHLTSDTISENAPVKAWREAYRLFKTKKGARCSIENLLKRVLKGKPVAHITPAVDIYNTVSLTYALPVGGEDIDAMASDIRLGITEGGDAFRPLGEDEDAPTLEGELCYRDDAGAICRCWNWRDGERTALTDASQKAFLIIESVDPARADDLAAATDQLAAMVQQYL
;
A
#
# COMPACT_ATOMS: atom_id res chain seq x y z
N GLY A 1 -10.18 5.93 -1.33
CA GLY A 1 -9.66 7.14 -0.68
C GLY A 1 -8.34 7.55 -1.30
N VAL A 2 -8.16 8.83 -1.50
CA VAL A 2 -6.91 9.38 -2.07
C VAL A 2 -6.46 10.58 -1.26
N VAL A 3 -5.16 10.62 -0.92
CA VAL A 3 -4.50 11.78 -0.31
C VAL A 3 -3.32 12.18 -1.19
N VAL A 4 -3.36 13.43 -1.69
CA VAL A 4 -2.27 14.02 -2.46
C VAL A 4 -1.44 14.91 -1.54
N VAL A 5 -0.18 14.56 -1.36
CA VAL A 5 0.75 15.28 -0.50
C VAL A 5 1.66 16.16 -1.34
N LYS A 6 1.85 17.40 -0.91
CA LYS A 6 2.79 18.35 -1.52
C LYS A 6 3.60 19.03 -0.43
N GLY A 7 4.92 19.03 -0.60
CA GLY A 7 5.84 19.64 0.37
C GLY A 7 6.11 18.76 1.59
N MET A 8 6.06 17.45 1.42
CA MET A 8 6.49 16.48 2.44
C MET A 8 7.97 16.71 2.77
N LYS A 9 8.32 16.69 4.05
CA LYS A 9 9.72 16.77 4.48
C LYS A 9 10.47 15.52 4.05
N PRO A 10 11.67 15.64 3.46
CA PRO A 10 12.58 14.51 3.33
C PRO A 10 12.81 13.83 4.70
N ALA A 11 12.97 12.51 4.74
CA ALA A 11 13.09 11.75 5.99
C ALA A 11 14.16 12.33 6.95
N ALA A 12 15.30 12.78 6.40
CA ALA A 12 16.37 13.40 7.18
C ALA A 12 16.00 14.74 7.86
N GLN A 13 14.89 15.36 7.47
CA GLN A 13 14.42 16.63 8.03
C GLN A 13 13.27 16.45 9.02
N ILE A 14 12.78 15.23 9.21
CA ILE A 14 11.72 14.92 10.19
C ILE A 14 12.40 14.89 11.57
N PRO A 15 11.88 15.63 12.58
CA PRO A 15 12.40 15.58 13.93
C PRO A 15 12.40 14.14 14.48
N GLN A 16 13.42 13.77 15.24
CA GLN A 16 13.53 12.41 15.79
C GLN A 16 12.34 12.04 16.67
N GLU A 17 11.77 13.01 17.40
CA GLU A 17 10.56 12.80 18.21
C GLU A 17 9.34 12.39 17.36
N ASP A 18 9.23 12.95 16.14
CA ASP A 18 8.15 12.59 15.20
C ASP A 18 8.40 11.19 14.60
N VAL A 19 9.66 10.87 14.27
CA VAL A 19 10.04 9.52 13.81
C VAL A 19 9.71 8.48 14.87
N ASP A 20 10.05 8.74 16.13
CA ASP A 20 9.77 7.84 17.26
C ASP A 20 8.26 7.70 17.50
N ALA A 21 7.51 8.80 17.34
CA ALA A 21 6.04 8.78 17.45
C ALA A 21 5.39 7.94 16.33
N ILE A 22 5.84 8.10 15.08
CA ILE A 22 5.37 7.31 13.95
C ILE A 22 5.67 5.83 14.18
N ALA A 23 6.88 5.51 14.64
CA ALA A 23 7.27 4.14 14.94
C ALA A 23 6.36 3.51 16.01
N ALA A 24 6.10 4.23 17.10
CA ALA A 24 5.19 3.77 18.16
C ALA A 24 3.75 3.55 17.64
N LEU A 25 3.27 4.37 16.69
CA LEU A 25 1.97 4.18 16.06
C LEU A 25 1.92 2.89 15.23
N LEU A 26 2.96 2.59 14.46
CA LEU A 26 3.05 1.34 13.70
C LEU A 26 3.13 0.11 14.63
N ASP A 27 3.93 0.20 15.70
CA ASP A 27 4.01 -0.88 16.69
C ASP A 27 2.64 -1.15 17.32
N ARG A 28 1.91 -0.10 17.66
CA ARG A 28 0.55 -0.22 18.19
C ARG A 28 -0.42 -0.81 17.17
N ALA A 29 -0.34 -0.36 15.90
CA ALA A 29 -1.18 -0.88 14.83
C ALA A 29 -0.93 -2.37 14.55
N ASN A 30 0.32 -2.85 14.67
CA ASN A 30 0.65 -4.27 14.59
C ASN A 30 -0.10 -5.10 15.65
N ILE A 31 -0.18 -4.59 16.88
CA ILE A 31 -0.92 -5.26 17.98
C ILE A 31 -2.43 -5.20 17.71
N ASP A 32 -2.94 -4.03 17.40
CA ASP A 32 -4.38 -3.80 17.22
C ASP A 32 -4.95 -4.51 15.99
N ALA A 33 -4.10 -4.83 14.99
CA ALA A 33 -4.50 -5.58 13.79
C ALA A 33 -4.95 -7.02 14.10
N GLU A 34 -4.60 -7.59 15.25
CA GLU A 34 -5.06 -8.92 15.68
C GLU A 34 -6.60 -9.00 15.72
N ARG A 35 -7.29 -7.89 15.98
CA ARG A 35 -8.77 -7.82 15.97
C ARG A 35 -9.40 -8.23 14.62
N HIS A 36 -8.64 -8.13 13.53
CA HIS A 36 -9.08 -8.51 12.19
C HIS A 36 -8.84 -10.00 11.88
N LEU A 37 -8.17 -10.72 12.78
CA LEU A 37 -7.75 -12.10 12.63
C LEU A 37 -8.63 -13.00 13.51
N THR A 38 -9.78 -13.41 12.97
CA THR A 38 -10.77 -14.27 13.67
C THR A 38 -10.54 -15.75 13.40
N SER A 39 -9.61 -16.10 12.49
CA SER A 39 -9.23 -17.46 12.11
C SER A 39 -7.71 -17.57 11.95
N ASP A 40 -7.14 -18.71 12.32
CA ASP A 40 -5.73 -19.06 12.09
C ASP A 40 -5.44 -19.29 10.58
N THR A 41 -6.48 -19.49 9.78
CA THR A 41 -6.38 -19.61 8.33
C THR A 41 -6.54 -18.21 7.71
N ILE A 42 -5.45 -17.64 7.21
CA ILE A 42 -5.46 -16.24 6.71
C ILE A 42 -6.60 -15.93 5.73
N SER A 43 -6.94 -16.87 4.85
CA SER A 43 -7.98 -16.70 3.82
C SER A 43 -9.42 -16.69 4.34
N GLU A 44 -9.64 -17.08 5.59
CA GLU A 44 -10.96 -17.11 6.21
C GLU A 44 -11.31 -15.80 6.92
N ASN A 45 -10.31 -14.95 7.14
CA ASN A 45 -10.52 -13.63 7.72
C ASN A 45 -11.24 -12.70 6.73
N ALA A 46 -12.27 -12.03 7.19
CA ALA A 46 -13.18 -11.26 6.33
C ALA A 46 -12.48 -10.27 5.39
N PRO A 47 -11.52 -9.44 5.84
CA PRO A 47 -10.81 -8.52 4.94
C PRO A 47 -10.08 -9.25 3.81
N VAL A 48 -9.40 -10.36 4.15
CA VAL A 48 -8.63 -11.15 3.18
C VAL A 48 -9.55 -11.88 2.19
N LYS A 49 -10.65 -12.42 2.69
CA LYS A 49 -11.63 -13.13 1.86
C LYS A 49 -12.20 -12.22 0.77
N ALA A 50 -12.62 -11.01 1.13
CA ALA A 50 -13.17 -10.03 0.17
C ALA A 50 -12.16 -9.72 -0.96
N TRP A 51 -10.90 -9.48 -0.62
CA TRP A 51 -9.85 -9.24 -1.62
C TRP A 51 -9.53 -10.47 -2.47
N ARG A 52 -9.55 -11.67 -1.90
CA ARG A 52 -9.34 -12.90 -2.69
C ARG A 52 -10.45 -13.12 -3.72
N GLU A 53 -11.71 -12.75 -3.42
CA GLU A 53 -12.80 -12.79 -4.40
C GLU A 53 -12.56 -11.76 -5.51
N ALA A 54 -12.16 -10.53 -5.19
CA ALA A 54 -11.83 -9.51 -6.19
C ALA A 54 -10.68 -9.94 -7.11
N TYR A 55 -9.65 -10.58 -6.56
CA TYR A 55 -8.49 -11.07 -7.32
C TYR A 55 -8.80 -12.23 -8.28
N ARG A 56 -10.00 -12.81 -8.23
CA ARG A 56 -10.47 -13.80 -9.22
C ARG A 56 -11.02 -13.19 -10.49
N LEU A 57 -11.28 -11.88 -10.48
CA LEU A 57 -11.92 -11.17 -11.59
C LEU A 57 -10.95 -10.76 -12.70
N PHE A 58 -9.65 -10.89 -12.47
CA PHE A 58 -8.60 -10.56 -13.44
C PHE A 58 -7.44 -11.56 -13.36
N LYS A 59 -6.59 -11.56 -14.38
CA LYS A 59 -5.40 -12.43 -14.38
C LYS A 59 -4.37 -11.92 -13.37
N THR A 60 -3.78 -12.84 -12.62
CA THR A 60 -2.74 -12.53 -11.64
C THR A 60 -1.48 -13.34 -11.90
N LYS A 61 -0.31 -12.78 -11.58
CA LYS A 61 0.93 -13.57 -11.47
C LYS A 61 0.75 -14.63 -10.38
N LYS A 62 1.29 -15.82 -10.58
CA LYS A 62 1.24 -16.92 -9.59
C LYS A 62 1.77 -16.41 -8.23
N GLY A 63 0.96 -16.55 -7.20
CA GLY A 63 1.31 -16.12 -5.85
C GLY A 63 0.97 -14.66 -5.52
N ALA A 64 0.51 -13.86 -6.47
CA ALA A 64 0.05 -12.50 -6.18
C ALA A 64 -1.11 -12.51 -5.18
N ARG A 65 -1.06 -11.60 -4.22
CA ARG A 65 -2.05 -11.39 -3.16
C ARG A 65 -2.13 -9.91 -2.86
N CYS A 66 -3.30 -9.47 -2.43
CA CYS A 66 -3.51 -8.12 -1.95
C CYS A 66 -2.49 -7.75 -0.86
N SER A 67 -2.03 -6.50 -0.83
CA SER A 67 -1.04 -6.02 0.16
C SER A 67 -1.51 -6.27 1.59
N ILE A 68 -2.77 -6.00 1.91
CA ILE A 68 -3.30 -6.22 3.26
C ILE A 68 -3.27 -7.69 3.70
N GLU A 69 -3.45 -8.65 2.78
CA GLU A 69 -3.27 -10.07 3.10
C GLU A 69 -1.85 -10.35 3.56
N ASN A 70 -0.85 -9.73 2.90
CA ASN A 70 0.55 -9.92 3.25
C ASN A 70 0.87 -9.32 4.64
N LEU A 71 0.33 -8.14 4.96
CA LEU A 71 0.52 -7.50 6.25
C LEU A 71 -0.15 -8.32 7.37
N LEU A 72 -1.43 -8.66 7.22
CA LEU A 72 -2.16 -9.47 8.22
C LEU A 72 -1.56 -10.87 8.41
N LYS A 73 -1.01 -11.48 7.35
CA LYS A 73 -0.31 -12.76 7.45
C LYS A 73 0.97 -12.66 8.29
N ARG A 74 1.66 -11.52 8.29
CA ARG A 74 2.81 -11.29 9.17
C ARG A 74 2.35 -11.22 10.61
N VAL A 75 1.32 -10.42 10.92
CA VAL A 75 0.72 -10.30 12.25
C VAL A 75 0.28 -11.67 12.77
N LEU A 76 -0.48 -12.43 11.98
CA LEU A 76 -0.95 -13.78 12.34
C LEU A 76 0.20 -14.74 12.71
N LYS A 77 1.39 -14.53 12.14
CA LYS A 77 2.58 -15.35 12.42
C LYS A 77 3.46 -14.79 13.55
N GLY A 78 3.00 -13.78 14.27
CA GLY A 78 3.79 -13.11 15.31
C GLY A 78 5.03 -12.39 14.75
N LYS A 79 5.00 -11.99 13.48
CA LYS A 79 6.06 -11.24 12.80
C LYS A 79 5.54 -9.86 12.45
N PRO A 80 5.76 -8.84 13.29
CA PRO A 80 5.22 -7.50 13.03
C PRO A 80 5.70 -6.94 11.69
N VAL A 81 4.90 -6.05 11.12
CA VAL A 81 5.32 -5.22 9.99
C VAL A 81 6.44 -4.31 10.48
N ALA A 82 7.59 -4.39 9.82
CA ALA A 82 8.79 -3.67 10.23
C ALA A 82 8.74 -2.20 9.78
N HIS A 83 9.49 -1.37 10.48
CA HIS A 83 9.75 0.02 10.08
C HIS A 83 10.55 0.06 8.78
N ILE A 84 10.20 0.99 7.91
CA ILE A 84 10.86 1.20 6.61
C ILE A 84 11.28 2.66 6.47
N THR A 85 10.33 3.56 6.23
CA THR A 85 10.52 5.02 6.26
C THR A 85 9.33 5.66 6.96
N PRO A 86 9.44 6.89 7.48
CA PRO A 86 8.31 7.55 8.15
C PRO A 86 7.02 7.58 7.32
N ALA A 87 7.11 7.86 6.03
CA ALA A 87 5.94 7.88 5.13
C ALA A 87 5.32 6.47 4.96
N VAL A 88 6.15 5.45 4.78
CA VAL A 88 5.72 4.05 4.67
C VAL A 88 5.11 3.57 5.98
N ASP A 89 5.70 3.91 7.11
CA ASP A 89 5.20 3.52 8.43
C ASP A 89 3.83 4.15 8.72
N ILE A 90 3.61 5.40 8.30
CA ILE A 90 2.30 6.07 8.39
C ILE A 90 1.25 5.30 7.60
N TYR A 91 1.48 5.00 6.33
CA TYR A 91 0.45 4.32 5.55
C TYR A 91 0.27 2.84 5.98
N ASN A 92 1.32 2.15 6.43
CA ASN A 92 1.19 0.82 7.02
C ASN A 92 0.40 0.84 8.34
N THR A 93 0.57 1.89 9.17
CA THR A 93 -0.24 2.10 10.37
C THR A 93 -1.72 2.15 10.02
N VAL A 94 -2.10 2.96 9.04
CA VAL A 94 -3.51 3.08 8.59
C VAL A 94 -3.99 1.77 7.98
N SER A 95 -3.17 1.12 7.15
CA SER A 95 -3.50 -0.18 6.53
C SER A 95 -3.84 -1.24 7.58
N LEU A 96 -3.00 -1.38 8.61
CA LEU A 96 -3.23 -2.34 9.71
C LEU A 96 -4.43 -1.95 10.58
N THR A 97 -4.59 -0.66 10.88
CA THR A 97 -5.69 -0.15 11.70
C THR A 97 -7.05 -0.48 11.11
N TYR A 98 -7.21 -0.33 9.81
CA TYR A 98 -8.49 -0.55 9.13
C TYR A 98 -8.56 -1.87 8.35
N ALA A 99 -7.49 -2.65 8.29
CA ALA A 99 -7.37 -3.82 7.41
C ALA A 99 -7.81 -3.51 5.96
N LEU A 100 -7.29 -2.40 5.42
CA LEU A 100 -7.47 -1.95 4.04
C LEU A 100 -6.11 -1.84 3.36
N PRO A 101 -6.00 -2.15 2.06
CA PRO A 101 -4.79 -1.85 1.30
C PRO A 101 -4.52 -0.36 1.29
N VAL A 102 -3.31 0.03 1.61
CA VAL A 102 -2.81 1.39 1.44
C VAL A 102 -1.48 1.32 0.72
N GLY A 103 -1.30 2.17 -0.28
CA GLY A 103 -0.07 2.31 -1.04
C GLY A 103 0.29 3.76 -1.25
N GLY A 104 1.52 4.01 -1.67
CA GLY A 104 2.00 5.36 -1.93
C GLY A 104 3.07 5.40 -3.00
N GLU A 105 2.98 6.40 -3.87
CA GLU A 105 3.87 6.60 -5.01
C GLU A 105 4.41 8.03 -5.03
N ASP A 106 5.64 8.20 -5.49
CA ASP A 106 6.26 9.52 -5.69
C ASP A 106 5.72 10.16 -6.96
N ILE A 107 4.99 11.27 -6.80
CA ILE A 107 4.39 11.99 -7.93
C ILE A 107 5.45 12.52 -8.90
N ASP A 108 6.61 12.95 -8.38
CA ASP A 108 7.67 13.52 -9.24
C ASP A 108 8.36 12.43 -10.10
N ALA A 109 8.19 11.16 -9.76
CA ALA A 109 8.68 10.02 -10.54
C ALA A 109 7.66 9.49 -11.57
N MET A 110 6.42 9.98 -11.56
CA MET A 110 5.40 9.61 -12.55
C MET A 110 5.67 10.30 -13.89
N ALA A 111 5.51 9.56 -14.99
CA ALA A 111 5.67 10.09 -16.35
C ALA A 111 4.42 10.79 -16.89
N SER A 112 3.25 10.44 -16.37
CA SER A 112 1.95 11.01 -16.73
C SER A 112 0.91 10.71 -15.66
N ASP A 113 -0.37 10.97 -15.97
CA ASP A 113 -1.48 10.61 -15.09
C ASP A 113 -1.51 9.11 -14.79
N ILE A 114 -1.73 8.76 -13.52
CA ILE A 114 -1.88 7.39 -13.08
C ILE A 114 -3.24 6.83 -13.49
N ARG A 115 -3.25 5.61 -13.99
CA ARG A 115 -4.45 4.90 -14.46
C ARG A 115 -4.49 3.48 -13.91
N LEU A 116 -5.63 3.09 -13.37
CA LEU A 116 -5.90 1.68 -13.00
C LEU A 116 -6.68 1.03 -14.14
N GLY A 117 -6.18 -0.07 -14.67
CA GLY A 117 -6.85 -0.79 -15.76
C GLY A 117 -6.22 -2.13 -16.09
N ILE A 118 -6.96 -2.93 -16.86
CA ILE A 118 -6.45 -4.19 -17.40
C ILE A 118 -5.40 -3.87 -18.46
N THR A 119 -4.26 -4.53 -18.37
CA THR A 119 -3.16 -4.38 -19.34
C THR A 119 -3.21 -5.44 -20.43
N GLU A 120 -2.68 -5.08 -21.61
CA GLU A 120 -2.40 -6.03 -22.71
C GLU A 120 -1.12 -6.82 -22.45
N GLY A 121 -0.38 -6.51 -21.40
CA GLY A 121 0.89 -7.12 -21.06
C GLY A 121 2.09 -6.42 -21.68
N GLY A 122 3.27 -6.71 -21.13
CA GLY A 122 4.53 -6.15 -21.63
C GLY A 122 4.85 -4.74 -21.13
N ASP A 123 4.02 -4.12 -20.27
CA ASP A 123 4.38 -2.84 -19.65
C ASP A 123 5.67 -3.01 -18.85
N ALA A 124 6.60 -2.08 -19.02
CA ALA A 124 7.87 -2.07 -18.30
C ALA A 124 7.62 -2.04 -16.78
N PHE A 125 8.29 -2.90 -16.05
CA PHE A 125 8.17 -2.98 -14.60
C PHE A 125 9.38 -3.66 -13.98
N ARG A 126 9.96 -3.03 -12.97
CA ARG A 126 10.94 -3.63 -12.08
C ARG A 126 10.35 -3.65 -10.67
N PRO A 127 10.18 -4.82 -10.05
CA PRO A 127 9.67 -4.89 -8.68
C PRO A 127 10.62 -4.17 -7.71
N LEU A 128 10.07 -3.43 -6.76
CA LEU A 128 10.86 -2.77 -5.73
C LEU A 128 11.73 -3.80 -4.98
N GLY A 129 13.05 -3.53 -4.95
CA GLY A 129 14.04 -4.38 -4.30
C GLY A 129 14.44 -5.63 -5.08
N GLU A 130 14.16 -5.70 -6.38
CA GLU A 130 14.61 -6.77 -7.27
C GLU A 130 15.48 -6.19 -8.40
N ASP A 131 16.50 -6.95 -8.83
CA ASP A 131 17.43 -6.52 -9.88
C ASP A 131 16.94 -6.83 -11.29
N GLU A 132 15.92 -7.69 -11.42
CA GLU A 132 15.40 -8.16 -12.71
C GLU A 132 14.07 -7.48 -13.06
N ASP A 133 13.93 -7.16 -14.35
CA ASP A 133 12.67 -6.67 -14.89
C ASP A 133 11.62 -7.79 -14.90
N ALA A 134 10.41 -7.45 -14.55
CA ALA A 134 9.27 -8.37 -14.52
C ALA A 134 8.05 -7.73 -15.19
N PRO A 135 8.02 -7.60 -16.54
CA PRO A 135 6.93 -6.94 -17.26
C PRO A 135 5.56 -7.52 -16.92
N THR A 136 4.52 -6.71 -17.08
CA THR A 136 3.14 -7.13 -16.85
C THR A 136 2.74 -8.27 -17.78
N LEU A 137 1.80 -9.10 -17.32
CA LEU A 137 1.17 -10.13 -18.13
C LEU A 137 -0.16 -9.64 -18.68
N GLU A 138 -0.51 -10.06 -19.89
CA GLU A 138 -1.82 -9.77 -20.48
C GLU A 138 -2.95 -10.15 -19.51
N GLY A 139 -3.88 -9.24 -19.31
CA GLY A 139 -5.06 -9.44 -18.45
C GLY A 139 -4.83 -9.13 -16.97
N GLU A 140 -3.65 -8.65 -16.55
CA GLU A 140 -3.43 -8.15 -15.20
C GLU A 140 -4.15 -6.79 -15.01
N LEU A 141 -4.68 -6.56 -13.82
CA LEU A 141 -5.14 -5.24 -13.39
C LEU A 141 -3.94 -4.51 -12.75
N CYS A 142 -3.52 -3.39 -13.33
CA CYS A 142 -2.32 -2.67 -12.89
C CYS A 142 -2.56 -1.17 -12.79
N TYR A 143 -1.91 -0.51 -11.83
CA TYR A 143 -1.65 0.92 -11.90
C TYR A 143 -0.53 1.17 -12.91
N ARG A 144 -0.74 2.13 -13.81
CA ARG A 144 0.17 2.44 -14.92
C ARG A 144 0.19 3.93 -15.21
N ASP A 145 1.31 4.39 -15.76
CA ASP A 145 1.44 5.65 -16.48
C ASP A 145 2.02 5.41 -17.89
N ASP A 146 2.45 6.43 -18.59
CA ASP A 146 2.96 6.28 -19.97
C ASP A 146 4.35 5.61 -20.05
N ALA A 147 5.07 5.50 -18.92
CA ALA A 147 6.36 4.83 -18.84
C ALA A 147 6.28 3.34 -18.48
N GLY A 148 5.11 2.85 -18.03
CA GLY A 148 4.93 1.45 -17.69
C GLY A 148 4.08 1.22 -16.44
N ALA A 149 4.20 0.03 -15.85
CA ALA A 149 3.46 -0.30 -14.65
C ALA A 149 4.09 0.38 -13.42
N ILE A 150 3.22 0.84 -12.54
CA ILE A 150 3.52 1.45 -11.24
C ILE A 150 3.35 0.40 -10.14
N CYS A 151 2.18 -0.27 -10.12
CA CYS A 151 1.92 -1.39 -9.22
C CYS A 151 1.22 -2.52 -9.97
N ARG A 152 1.74 -3.76 -9.85
CA ARG A 152 1.22 -4.95 -10.55
C ARG A 152 0.19 -5.70 -9.73
N CYS A 153 -0.69 -6.38 -10.44
CA CYS A 153 -1.80 -7.15 -9.89
C CYS A 153 -2.55 -6.32 -8.84
N TRP A 154 -2.99 -5.14 -9.28
CA TRP A 154 -3.68 -4.12 -8.48
C TRP A 154 -2.76 -3.51 -7.41
N ASN A 155 -2.77 -4.04 -6.19
CA ASN A 155 -1.99 -3.58 -5.05
C ASN A 155 -1.10 -4.70 -4.46
N TRP A 156 -0.58 -5.57 -5.34
CA TRP A 156 0.27 -6.67 -4.90
C TRP A 156 1.73 -6.27 -4.75
N ARG A 157 2.28 -5.56 -5.75
CA ARG A 157 3.71 -5.31 -5.82
C ARG A 157 3.99 -3.95 -6.46
N ASP A 158 4.65 -3.09 -5.71
CA ASP A 158 5.07 -1.77 -6.16
C ASP A 158 6.32 -1.88 -7.04
N GLY A 159 6.42 -0.97 -8.00
CA GLY A 159 7.57 -0.81 -8.87
C GLY A 159 8.64 0.08 -8.25
N GLU A 160 9.91 -0.17 -8.60
CA GLU A 160 11.04 0.61 -8.12
C GLU A 160 10.96 2.08 -8.57
N ARG A 161 10.51 2.32 -9.80
CA ARG A 161 10.56 3.64 -10.44
C ARG A 161 9.80 4.73 -9.68
N THR A 162 8.63 4.41 -9.18
CA THR A 162 7.72 5.38 -8.52
C THR A 162 7.61 5.20 -7.02
N ALA A 163 8.38 4.27 -6.45
CA ALA A 163 8.37 4.03 -5.01
C ALA A 163 8.77 5.28 -4.23
N LEU A 164 8.10 5.51 -3.10
CA LEU A 164 8.49 6.54 -2.15
C LEU A 164 9.90 6.28 -1.61
N THR A 165 10.71 7.32 -1.57
CA THR A 165 12.06 7.31 -1.03
C THR A 165 12.19 8.31 0.12
N ASP A 166 13.31 8.28 0.82
CA ASP A 166 13.65 9.25 1.87
C ASP A 166 13.74 10.69 1.36
N ALA A 167 13.86 10.90 0.05
CA ALA A 167 13.97 12.21 -0.59
C ALA A 167 12.63 12.69 -1.20
N SER A 168 11.61 11.85 -1.25
CA SER A 168 10.31 12.18 -1.85
C SER A 168 9.64 13.35 -1.13
N GLN A 169 9.15 14.32 -1.90
CA GLN A 169 8.48 15.52 -1.38
C GLN A 169 7.01 15.64 -1.82
N LYS A 170 6.60 14.80 -2.77
CA LYS A 170 5.21 14.73 -3.22
C LYS A 170 4.78 13.27 -3.28
N ALA A 171 3.64 12.97 -2.70
CA ALA A 171 3.13 11.61 -2.68
C ALA A 171 1.67 11.53 -3.15
N PHE A 172 1.38 10.50 -3.93
CA PHE A 172 0.04 10.01 -4.19
C PHE A 172 -0.18 8.82 -3.26
N LEU A 173 -1.06 8.99 -2.27
CA LEU A 173 -1.40 7.93 -1.33
C LEU A 173 -2.82 7.44 -1.64
N ILE A 174 -3.01 6.14 -1.70
CA ILE A 174 -4.30 5.54 -2.04
C ILE A 174 -4.70 4.48 -1.03
N ILE A 175 -5.97 4.49 -0.64
CA ILE A 175 -6.62 3.47 0.18
C ILE A 175 -7.71 2.83 -0.64
N GLU A 176 -7.80 1.52 -0.65
CA GLU A 176 -8.73 0.79 -1.50
C GLU A 176 -9.67 -0.09 -0.69
N SER A 177 -10.91 -0.19 -1.16
CA SER A 177 -11.91 -1.12 -0.63
C SER A 177 -12.69 -1.76 -1.77
N VAL A 178 -12.96 -3.05 -1.65
CA VAL A 178 -13.82 -3.83 -2.56
C VAL A 178 -15.16 -4.19 -1.92
N ASP A 179 -15.38 -3.78 -0.69
CA ASP A 179 -16.60 -4.04 0.07
C ASP A 179 -17.35 -2.73 0.31
N PRO A 180 -18.52 -2.52 -0.33
CA PRO A 180 -19.32 -1.31 -0.11
C PRO A 180 -19.76 -1.10 1.35
N ALA A 181 -19.88 -2.17 2.14
CA ALA A 181 -20.23 -2.06 3.57
C ALA A 181 -19.13 -1.39 4.41
N ARG A 182 -17.93 -1.24 3.86
CA ARG A 182 -16.78 -0.60 4.50
C ARG A 182 -16.52 0.84 4.04
N ALA A 183 -17.55 1.49 3.48
CA ALA A 183 -17.40 2.88 3.02
C ALA A 183 -17.03 3.85 4.15
N ASP A 184 -17.61 3.69 5.34
CA ASP A 184 -17.31 4.50 6.51
C ASP A 184 -15.86 4.26 7.01
N ASP A 185 -15.41 2.99 7.00
CA ASP A 185 -14.01 2.66 7.32
C ASP A 185 -13.04 3.31 6.34
N LEU A 186 -13.39 3.29 5.04
CA LEU A 186 -12.57 3.91 4.00
C LEU A 186 -12.47 5.43 4.19
N ALA A 187 -13.58 6.09 4.53
CA ALA A 187 -13.60 7.51 4.81
C ALA A 187 -12.73 7.83 6.04
N ALA A 188 -12.94 7.12 7.15
CA ALA A 188 -12.18 7.31 8.39
C ALA A 188 -10.67 7.03 8.19
N ALA A 189 -10.31 6.00 7.42
CA ALA A 189 -8.92 5.69 7.08
C ALA A 189 -8.29 6.82 6.25
N THR A 190 -9.04 7.39 5.31
CA THR A 190 -8.56 8.50 4.48
C THR A 190 -8.31 9.75 5.31
N ASP A 191 -9.24 10.10 6.21
CA ASP A 191 -9.09 11.23 7.12
C ASP A 191 -7.91 11.02 8.08
N GLN A 192 -7.75 9.81 8.64
CA GLN A 192 -6.61 9.49 9.51
C GLN A 192 -5.29 9.59 8.77
N LEU A 193 -5.20 9.05 7.54
CA LEU A 193 -4.01 9.14 6.72
C LEU A 193 -3.62 10.60 6.45
N ALA A 194 -4.59 11.43 6.05
CA ALA A 194 -4.36 12.85 5.80
C ALA A 194 -3.89 13.59 7.07
N ALA A 195 -4.52 13.32 8.20
CA ALA A 195 -4.15 13.93 9.49
C ALA A 195 -2.73 13.54 9.92
N MET A 196 -2.36 12.26 9.81
CA MET A 196 -1.01 11.78 10.16
C MET A 196 0.07 12.39 9.24
N VAL A 197 -0.19 12.45 7.93
CA VAL A 197 0.72 13.08 6.96
C VAL A 197 0.88 14.57 7.29
N GLN A 198 -0.20 15.30 7.54
CA GLN A 198 -0.14 16.73 7.88
C GLN A 198 0.60 16.98 9.21
N GLN A 199 0.48 16.07 10.16
CA GLN A 199 1.09 16.23 11.49
C GLN A 199 2.60 15.97 11.45
N TYR A 200 3.05 14.96 10.73
CA TYR A 200 4.40 14.43 10.86
C TYR A 200 5.32 14.69 9.65
N LEU A 201 4.76 14.78 8.44
CA LEU A 201 5.51 14.92 7.19
C LEU A 201 5.40 16.31 6.59
#